data_1d32184aced9517a33e930e70b681103
#
_entry.id   1d32184aced9517a33e930e70b681103
#
_cell.length_a   1.000
_cell.length_b   1.000
_cell.length_c   1.000
_cell.angle_alpha   90.00
_cell.angle_beta   90.00
_cell.angle_gamma   90.00
#
_symmetry.space_group_name_H-M   'P 1'
#
loop_
_entity.id
_entity.type
_entity.pdbx_description
1 polymer ?
#
loop_
_entity_poly.entity_id
_entity_poly.type
_entity_poly.pdbx_seq_one_letter_code
_entity_poly.pdbx_strand_id
1 'polypeptide(L)'
;MSSEPKPLPFIYQFAAGAVAGVSEILVMYPLDVVKTRVQIQGRVAVAGRDHYTGMLDCFRKIIANEGASRLYRGIGAPILMEAPKRATKFAANDEWGKVYRNLFNAPKMTQGLSILTGATAGATEAFVVVPFELVKIRLQDPAQAAKYSGLLDCVTKIIRTEGPLTLYQGLESTIWRHVLWNAGYFGCIFQVRELLPLNPTKDKYIQMRNDLLSGAVGGTVGTILNTPMDVVKSRIQNSPVVAGGVRKYGWAVPSLGLVMREEGFGALYKGFLPKVLRLGPGGGILLVVFTGMMDFFRGMRGEA
;
A
#
# COMPACT_ATOMS: atom_id res chain seq x y z
N MET A 1 7.04 24.12 32.83
CA MET A 1 6.51 24.30 31.47
C MET A 1 7.55 23.72 30.53
N SER A 2 7.40 22.46 30.15
CA SER A 2 8.26 21.85 29.14
C SER A 2 7.82 22.41 27.78
N SER A 3 8.63 23.28 27.19
CA SER A 3 8.43 23.77 25.85
C SER A 3 8.39 22.56 24.90
N GLU A 4 7.30 22.41 24.15
CA GLU A 4 7.28 21.40 23.08
C GLU A 4 8.49 21.62 22.17
N PRO A 5 9.25 20.56 21.87
CA PRO A 5 10.44 20.70 21.03
C PRO A 5 10.05 21.22 19.65
N LYS A 6 10.76 22.24 19.17
CA LYS A 6 10.53 22.86 17.87
C LYS A 6 10.52 21.77 16.76
N PRO A 7 9.61 21.88 15.78
CA PRO A 7 9.58 20.92 14.67
C PRO A 7 10.90 21.00 13.88
N LEU A 8 11.54 19.85 13.66
CA LEU A 8 12.73 19.78 12.81
C LEU A 8 12.40 20.18 11.36
N PRO A 9 13.36 20.74 10.61
CA PRO A 9 13.20 21.03 9.19
C PRO A 9 12.69 19.83 8.39
N PHE A 10 11.91 20.10 7.33
CA PHE A 10 11.27 19.09 6.51
C PHE A 10 12.22 17.96 6.03
N ILE A 11 13.47 18.30 5.71
CA ILE A 11 14.44 17.34 5.22
C ILE A 11 14.74 16.22 6.23
N TYR A 12 14.80 16.54 7.54
CA TYR A 12 15.00 15.56 8.61
C TYR A 12 13.77 14.68 8.80
N GLN A 13 12.57 15.27 8.75
CA GLN A 13 11.31 14.52 8.82
C GLN A 13 11.17 13.58 7.62
N PHE A 14 11.54 14.05 6.43
CA PHE A 14 11.53 13.24 5.21
C PHE A 14 12.53 12.08 5.30
N ALA A 15 13.78 12.35 5.73
CA ALA A 15 14.79 11.32 5.91
C ALA A 15 14.39 10.30 6.98
N ALA A 16 13.88 10.75 8.14
CA ALA A 16 13.36 9.86 9.18
C ALA A 16 12.22 8.97 8.64
N GLY A 17 11.29 9.56 7.89
CA GLY A 17 10.21 8.84 7.25
C GLY A 17 10.67 7.83 6.22
N ALA A 18 11.67 8.15 5.42
CA ALA A 18 12.24 7.23 4.43
C ALA A 18 12.91 6.03 5.11
N VAL A 19 13.75 6.27 6.14
CA VAL A 19 14.39 5.21 6.92
C VAL A 19 13.35 4.33 7.61
N ALA A 20 12.34 4.93 8.25
CA ALA A 20 11.26 4.19 8.92
C ALA A 20 10.48 3.32 7.92
N GLY A 21 10.17 3.84 6.74
CA GLY A 21 9.47 3.10 5.69
C GLY A 21 10.29 1.95 5.12
N VAL A 22 11.59 2.14 4.91
CA VAL A 22 12.48 1.05 4.48
C VAL A 22 12.59 -0.03 5.56
N SER A 23 12.71 0.36 6.83
CA SER A 23 12.74 -0.59 7.96
C SER A 23 11.43 -1.39 8.07
N GLU A 24 10.28 -0.74 7.92
CA GLU A 24 8.98 -1.40 7.84
C GLU A 24 8.95 -2.42 6.67
N ILE A 25 9.40 -2.01 5.49
CA ILE A 25 9.46 -2.88 4.31
C ILE A 25 10.33 -4.11 4.61
N LEU A 26 11.52 -3.93 5.14
CA LEU A 26 12.45 -5.04 5.41
C LEU A 26 11.83 -6.11 6.33
N VAL A 27 11.14 -5.69 7.39
CA VAL A 27 10.54 -6.62 8.36
C VAL A 27 9.24 -7.24 7.82
N MET A 28 8.40 -6.45 7.15
CA MET A 28 7.05 -6.87 6.76
C MET A 28 6.99 -7.49 5.34
N TYR A 29 8.09 -7.46 4.59
CA TYR A 29 8.12 -7.94 3.20
C TYR A 29 7.72 -9.40 3.00
N PRO A 30 8.09 -10.35 3.89
CA PRO A 30 7.60 -11.72 3.81
C PRO A 30 6.07 -11.84 3.73
N LEU A 31 5.35 -11.02 4.52
CA LEU A 31 3.89 -10.96 4.48
C LEU A 31 3.38 -10.38 3.15
N ASP A 32 4.09 -9.41 2.57
CA ASP A 32 3.76 -8.84 1.27
C ASP A 32 3.88 -9.87 0.15
N VAL A 33 4.93 -10.72 0.17
CA VAL A 33 5.12 -11.78 -0.82
C VAL A 33 3.98 -12.80 -0.70
N VAL A 34 3.68 -13.26 0.51
CA VAL A 34 2.58 -14.20 0.76
C VAL A 34 1.24 -13.62 0.29
N LYS A 35 0.95 -12.35 0.66
CA LYS A 35 -0.25 -11.63 0.20
C LYS A 35 -0.35 -11.66 -1.32
N THR A 36 0.70 -11.25 -2.01
CA THR A 36 0.71 -11.15 -3.47
C THR A 36 0.48 -12.51 -4.11
N ARG A 37 1.17 -13.55 -3.69
CA ARG A 37 1.01 -14.91 -4.24
C ARG A 37 -0.40 -15.45 -4.04
N VAL A 38 -1.01 -15.24 -2.88
CA VAL A 38 -2.39 -15.63 -2.62
C VAL A 38 -3.38 -14.83 -3.47
N GLN A 39 -3.12 -13.54 -3.72
CA GLN A 39 -3.98 -12.68 -4.55
C GLN A 39 -3.94 -13.04 -6.03
N ILE A 40 -2.76 -13.37 -6.58
CA ILE A 40 -2.62 -13.73 -8.00
C ILE A 40 -3.04 -15.16 -8.31
N GLN A 41 -3.22 -16.00 -7.29
CA GLN A 41 -3.62 -17.39 -7.44
C GLN A 41 -5.07 -17.50 -7.93
N GLY A 42 -5.29 -18.19 -9.04
CA GLY A 42 -6.62 -18.57 -9.55
C GLY A 42 -7.28 -19.69 -8.71
N ARG A 43 -8.48 -20.10 -9.12
CA ARG A 43 -9.24 -21.18 -8.47
C ARG A 43 -8.65 -22.56 -8.77
N VAL A 44 -8.18 -22.75 -9.99
CA VAL A 44 -7.67 -24.03 -10.46
C VAL A 44 -6.15 -24.09 -10.29
N ALA A 45 -5.66 -25.20 -9.76
CA ALA A 45 -4.23 -25.48 -9.73
C ALA A 45 -3.69 -25.55 -11.15
N VAL A 46 -2.68 -24.76 -11.45
CA VAL A 46 -1.99 -24.77 -12.74
C VAL A 46 -0.81 -25.72 -12.61
N ALA A 47 -0.62 -26.60 -13.58
CA ALA A 47 0.52 -27.51 -13.59
C ALA A 47 1.85 -26.73 -13.44
N GLY A 48 2.71 -27.19 -12.51
CA GLY A 48 3.98 -26.53 -12.20
C GLY A 48 3.89 -25.31 -11.27
N ARG A 49 2.69 -25.01 -10.72
CA ARG A 49 2.52 -23.99 -9.68
C ARG A 49 1.97 -24.60 -8.39
N ASP A 50 2.56 -24.21 -7.25
CA ASP A 50 2.00 -24.54 -5.96
C ASP A 50 0.62 -23.87 -5.78
N HIS A 51 -0.36 -24.66 -5.35
CA HIS A 51 -1.65 -24.13 -4.93
C HIS A 51 -1.66 -23.94 -3.42
N TYR A 52 -1.95 -22.72 -2.97
CA TYR A 52 -1.94 -22.36 -1.56
C TYR A 52 -3.35 -22.39 -0.99
N THR A 53 -3.54 -23.12 0.11
CA THR A 53 -4.83 -23.19 0.83
C THR A 53 -5.02 -22.01 1.78
N GLY A 54 -3.95 -21.29 2.10
CA GLY A 54 -3.99 -20.12 2.96
C GLY A 54 -2.60 -19.48 3.14
N MET A 55 -2.53 -18.49 4.02
CA MET A 55 -1.32 -17.71 4.29
C MET A 55 -0.18 -18.58 4.83
N LEU A 56 -0.45 -19.38 5.84
CA LEU A 56 0.58 -20.24 6.49
C LEU A 56 1.07 -21.33 5.54
N ASP A 57 0.17 -21.94 4.77
CA ASP A 57 0.52 -22.92 3.76
C ASP A 57 1.41 -22.31 2.67
N CYS A 58 1.06 -21.11 2.18
CA CYS A 58 1.87 -20.36 1.23
C CYS A 58 3.28 -20.10 1.78
N PHE A 59 3.36 -19.61 3.02
CA PHE A 59 4.64 -19.32 3.67
C PHE A 59 5.52 -20.57 3.80
N ARG A 60 4.95 -21.68 4.28
CA ARG A 60 5.65 -22.96 4.42
C ARG A 60 6.12 -23.51 3.08
N LYS A 61 5.28 -23.50 2.06
CA LYS A 61 5.61 -23.97 0.72
C LYS A 61 6.71 -23.14 0.06
N ILE A 62 6.70 -21.81 0.23
CA ILE A 62 7.77 -20.95 -0.29
C ILE A 62 9.12 -21.36 0.34
N ILE A 63 9.17 -21.52 1.68
CA ILE A 63 10.40 -21.87 2.35
C ILE A 63 10.87 -23.28 1.95
N ALA A 64 9.96 -24.25 1.91
CA ALA A 64 10.29 -25.65 1.61
C ALA A 64 10.71 -25.87 0.16
N ASN A 65 10.01 -25.26 -0.81
CA ASN A 65 10.20 -25.53 -2.24
C ASN A 65 11.16 -24.57 -2.94
N GLU A 66 11.23 -23.30 -2.48
CA GLU A 66 11.99 -22.25 -3.14
C GLU A 66 13.10 -21.65 -2.27
N GLY A 67 13.06 -21.88 -0.95
CA GLY A 67 14.00 -21.33 0.02
C GLY A 67 13.59 -19.97 0.60
N ALA A 68 14.11 -19.65 1.80
CA ALA A 68 13.74 -18.43 2.55
C ALA A 68 14.08 -17.11 1.82
N SER A 69 15.12 -17.11 0.98
CA SER A 69 15.52 -15.94 0.18
C SER A 69 14.43 -15.46 -0.78
N ARG A 70 13.54 -16.36 -1.20
CA ARG A 70 12.41 -16.03 -2.08
C ARG A 70 11.37 -15.11 -1.43
N LEU A 71 11.30 -15.11 -0.10
CA LEU A 71 10.45 -14.17 0.64
C LEU A 71 10.90 -12.71 0.51
N TYR A 72 12.11 -12.46 -0.01
CA TYR A 72 12.64 -11.13 -0.26
C TYR A 72 12.80 -10.80 -1.74
N ARG A 73 12.34 -11.66 -2.64
CA ARG A 73 12.46 -11.43 -4.08
C ARG A 73 11.61 -10.24 -4.52
N GLY A 74 12.24 -9.32 -5.25
CA GLY A 74 11.59 -8.10 -5.74
C GLY A 74 11.54 -6.95 -4.72
N ILE A 75 12.20 -7.07 -3.57
CA ILE A 75 12.22 -6.04 -2.52
C ILE A 75 12.85 -4.71 -2.99
N GLY A 76 13.72 -4.74 -3.98
CA GLY A 76 14.35 -3.53 -4.53
C GLY A 76 13.32 -2.53 -5.07
N ALA A 77 12.23 -3.00 -5.69
CA ALA A 77 11.19 -2.12 -6.22
C ALA A 77 10.51 -1.27 -5.13
N PRO A 78 9.96 -1.83 -4.03
CA PRO A 78 9.35 -1.03 -2.97
C PRO A 78 10.36 -0.16 -2.20
N ILE A 79 11.62 -0.59 -2.04
CA ILE A 79 12.65 0.24 -1.41
C ILE A 79 12.91 1.50 -2.25
N LEU A 80 13.13 1.36 -3.56
CA LEU A 80 13.33 2.50 -4.46
C LEU A 80 12.10 3.38 -4.57
N MET A 81 10.91 2.80 -4.47
CA MET A 81 9.65 3.51 -4.51
C MET A 81 9.38 4.35 -3.26
N GLU A 82 9.93 3.99 -2.10
CA GLU A 82 9.49 4.53 -0.81
C GLU A 82 9.68 6.05 -0.71
N ALA A 83 10.83 6.59 -1.13
CA ALA A 83 11.10 8.02 -1.10
C ALA A 83 10.23 8.80 -2.11
N PRO A 84 10.17 8.46 -3.41
CA PRO A 84 9.28 9.13 -4.37
C PRO A 84 7.79 9.06 -3.95
N LYS A 85 7.34 7.92 -3.46
CA LYS A 85 5.98 7.71 -2.98
C LYS A 85 5.63 8.68 -1.84
N ARG A 86 6.49 8.77 -0.82
CA ARG A 86 6.26 9.68 0.31
C ARG A 86 6.28 11.15 -0.13
N ALA A 87 7.25 11.54 -0.95
CA ALA A 87 7.34 12.90 -1.48
C ALA A 87 6.05 13.28 -2.24
N THR A 88 5.61 12.42 -3.17
CA THR A 88 4.40 12.66 -3.95
C THR A 88 3.15 12.70 -3.06
N LYS A 89 3.04 11.78 -2.09
CA LYS A 89 1.90 11.73 -1.18
C LYS A 89 1.75 13.02 -0.36
N PHE A 90 2.84 13.51 0.24
CA PHE A 90 2.80 14.73 1.03
C PHE A 90 2.53 15.96 0.17
N ALA A 91 3.25 16.12 -0.94
CA ALA A 91 3.07 17.25 -1.85
C ALA A 91 1.65 17.27 -2.45
N ALA A 92 1.18 16.13 -2.96
CA ALA A 92 -0.16 16.06 -3.53
C ALA A 92 -1.26 16.32 -2.49
N ASN A 93 -1.10 15.80 -1.26
CA ASN A 93 -2.10 16.02 -0.22
C ASN A 93 -2.17 17.49 0.21
N ASP A 94 -1.03 18.16 0.32
CA ASP A 94 -0.98 19.59 0.65
C ASP A 94 -1.57 20.46 -0.47
N GLU A 95 -1.15 20.24 -1.72
CA GLU A 95 -1.61 21.04 -2.86
C GLU A 95 -3.12 20.80 -3.14
N TRP A 96 -3.58 19.56 -3.20
CA TRP A 96 -5.00 19.30 -3.40
C TRP A 96 -5.86 19.80 -2.23
N GLY A 97 -5.33 19.74 -1.00
CA GLY A 97 -5.99 20.34 0.17
C GLY A 97 -6.16 21.86 0.06
N LYS A 98 -5.16 22.57 -0.47
CA LYS A 98 -5.24 24.02 -0.76
C LYS A 98 -6.25 24.30 -1.87
N VAL A 99 -6.16 23.57 -2.99
CA VAL A 99 -7.06 23.72 -4.15
C VAL A 99 -8.52 23.57 -3.73
N TYR A 100 -8.85 22.50 -3.00
CA TYR A 100 -10.24 22.26 -2.60
C TYR A 100 -10.74 23.23 -1.55
N ARG A 101 -9.91 23.63 -0.57
CA ARG A 101 -10.30 24.68 0.39
C ARG A 101 -10.62 25.99 -0.31
N ASN A 102 -9.81 26.36 -1.29
CA ASN A 102 -10.05 27.59 -2.08
C ASN A 102 -11.29 27.46 -2.96
N LEU A 103 -11.46 26.30 -3.64
CA LEU A 103 -12.59 26.06 -4.55
C LEU A 103 -13.94 26.08 -3.81
N PHE A 104 -13.99 25.50 -2.61
CA PHE A 104 -15.21 25.40 -1.79
C PHE A 104 -15.32 26.48 -0.73
N ASN A 105 -14.42 27.50 -0.72
CA ASN A 105 -14.35 28.54 0.29
C ASN A 105 -14.42 28.02 1.73
N ALA A 106 -13.79 26.88 2.01
CA ALA A 106 -13.86 26.18 3.29
C ALA A 106 -12.70 26.58 4.20
N PRO A 107 -12.95 27.25 5.36
CA PRO A 107 -11.89 27.68 6.29
C PRO A 107 -11.21 26.51 6.99
N LYS A 108 -11.88 25.35 7.08
CA LYS A 108 -11.38 24.14 7.72
C LYS A 108 -11.60 22.90 6.85
N MET A 109 -10.76 21.90 7.06
CA MET A 109 -10.90 20.62 6.39
C MET A 109 -12.12 19.87 6.95
N THR A 110 -13.13 19.64 6.11
CA THR A 110 -14.31 18.83 6.45
C THR A 110 -14.09 17.36 6.07
N GLN A 111 -14.95 16.46 6.54
CA GLN A 111 -14.90 15.04 6.17
C GLN A 111 -14.93 14.85 4.65
N GLY A 112 -15.86 15.50 3.95
CA GLY A 112 -15.98 15.39 2.49
C GLY A 112 -14.73 15.90 1.78
N LEU A 113 -14.17 17.04 2.20
CA LEU A 113 -12.92 17.56 1.65
C LEU A 113 -11.73 16.66 1.94
N SER A 114 -11.68 16.01 3.11
CA SER A 114 -10.63 15.05 3.43
C SER A 114 -10.69 13.81 2.55
N ILE A 115 -11.89 13.30 2.27
CA ILE A 115 -12.10 12.19 1.35
C ILE A 115 -11.65 12.57 -0.07
N LEU A 116 -12.08 13.72 -0.56
CA LEU A 116 -11.76 14.21 -1.90
C LEU A 116 -10.26 14.46 -2.07
N THR A 117 -9.64 15.15 -1.09
CA THR A 117 -8.20 15.42 -1.07
C THR A 117 -7.40 14.11 -1.04
N GLY A 118 -7.76 13.17 -0.17
CA GLY A 118 -7.10 11.87 -0.08
C GLY A 118 -7.24 11.04 -1.35
N ALA A 119 -8.42 11.06 -1.98
CA ALA A 119 -8.68 10.34 -3.22
C ALA A 119 -7.83 10.89 -4.38
N THR A 120 -7.80 12.21 -4.57
CA THR A 120 -7.04 12.85 -5.65
C THR A 120 -5.54 12.82 -5.41
N ALA A 121 -5.09 13.00 -4.16
CA ALA A 121 -3.69 12.82 -3.79
C ALA A 121 -3.24 11.36 -4.03
N GLY A 122 -4.09 10.39 -3.68
CA GLY A 122 -3.85 8.97 -3.97
C GLY A 122 -3.83 8.66 -5.47
N ALA A 123 -4.68 9.30 -6.26
CA ALA A 123 -4.63 9.19 -7.72
C ALA A 123 -3.33 9.74 -8.29
N THR A 124 -2.86 10.89 -7.78
CA THR A 124 -1.57 11.48 -8.16
C THR A 124 -0.40 10.57 -7.78
N GLU A 125 -0.43 10.02 -6.56
CA GLU A 125 0.56 9.03 -6.07
C GLU A 125 0.61 7.79 -6.97
N ALA A 126 -0.54 7.34 -7.49
CA ALA A 126 -0.63 6.13 -8.31
C ALA A 126 0.25 6.21 -9.57
N PHE A 127 0.40 7.37 -10.19
CA PHE A 127 1.28 7.53 -11.36
C PHE A 127 2.75 7.24 -11.04
N VAL A 128 3.21 7.57 -9.84
CA VAL A 128 4.58 7.28 -9.40
C VAL A 128 4.72 5.83 -8.95
N VAL A 129 3.72 5.30 -8.27
CA VAL A 129 3.78 4.00 -7.58
C VAL A 129 3.59 2.82 -8.52
N VAL A 130 2.69 2.94 -9.52
CA VAL A 130 2.26 1.80 -10.36
C VAL A 130 3.40 1.11 -11.11
N PRO A 131 4.39 1.80 -11.72
CA PRO A 131 5.50 1.13 -12.38
C PRO A 131 6.30 0.21 -11.44
N PHE A 132 6.58 0.68 -10.22
CA PHE A 132 7.31 -0.11 -9.22
C PHE A 132 6.49 -1.30 -8.71
N GLU A 133 5.19 -1.09 -8.50
CA GLU A 133 4.29 -2.17 -8.06
C GLU A 133 4.15 -3.27 -9.11
N LEU A 134 4.04 -2.93 -10.38
CA LEU A 134 3.99 -3.89 -11.47
C LEU A 134 5.25 -4.75 -11.51
N VAL A 135 6.42 -4.13 -11.43
CA VAL A 135 7.71 -4.85 -11.40
C VAL A 135 7.80 -5.74 -10.16
N LYS A 136 7.40 -5.23 -8.99
CA LYS A 136 7.32 -6.02 -7.74
C LYS A 136 6.49 -7.28 -7.93
N ILE A 137 5.27 -7.14 -8.45
CA ILE A 137 4.32 -8.25 -8.59
C ILE A 137 4.86 -9.30 -9.57
N ARG A 138 5.42 -8.87 -10.70
CA ARG A 138 6.01 -9.80 -11.68
C ARG A 138 7.22 -10.55 -11.14
N LEU A 139 8.04 -9.92 -10.29
CA LEU A 139 9.16 -10.59 -9.62
C LEU A 139 8.71 -11.52 -8.49
N GLN A 140 7.55 -11.30 -7.89
CA GLN A 140 6.98 -12.14 -6.83
C GLN A 140 6.23 -13.37 -7.38
N ASP A 141 5.70 -13.32 -8.60
CA ASP A 141 5.06 -14.48 -9.23
C ASP A 141 6.13 -15.48 -9.69
N PRO A 142 6.13 -16.74 -9.16
CA PRO A 142 7.10 -17.76 -9.54
C PRO A 142 7.20 -18.01 -11.04
N ALA A 143 6.06 -18.01 -11.73
CA ALA A 143 5.98 -18.30 -13.16
C ALA A 143 6.58 -17.20 -14.04
N GLN A 144 6.53 -15.95 -13.60
CA GLN A 144 7.11 -14.82 -14.32
C GLN A 144 8.53 -14.50 -13.82
N ALA A 145 8.77 -14.66 -12.53
CA ALA A 145 10.06 -14.38 -11.91
C ALA A 145 11.22 -15.16 -12.53
N ALA A 146 10.97 -16.37 -13.06
CA ALA A 146 11.97 -17.15 -13.75
C ALA A 146 12.50 -16.48 -15.04
N LYS A 147 11.72 -15.55 -15.62
CA LYS A 147 12.10 -14.82 -16.85
C LYS A 147 13.05 -13.65 -16.58
N TYR A 148 13.16 -13.20 -15.32
CA TYR A 148 13.85 -11.98 -14.93
C TYR A 148 14.99 -12.28 -13.94
N SER A 149 16.19 -11.75 -14.24
CA SER A 149 17.34 -11.85 -13.34
C SER A 149 17.33 -10.82 -12.21
N GLY A 150 16.53 -9.75 -12.36
CA GLY A 150 16.41 -8.70 -11.32
C GLY A 150 15.48 -7.57 -11.75
N LEU A 151 15.48 -6.49 -10.98
CA LEU A 151 14.58 -5.35 -11.16
C LEU A 151 14.82 -4.65 -12.50
N LEU A 152 16.07 -4.27 -12.83
CA LEU A 152 16.39 -3.56 -14.06
C LEU A 152 16.15 -4.42 -15.31
N ASP A 153 16.47 -5.71 -15.25
CA ASP A 153 16.19 -6.66 -16.31
C ASP A 153 14.68 -6.79 -16.55
N CYS A 154 13.90 -6.84 -15.47
CA CYS A 154 12.43 -6.90 -15.56
C CYS A 154 11.88 -5.65 -16.26
N VAL A 155 12.28 -4.44 -15.85
CA VAL A 155 11.85 -3.18 -16.48
C VAL A 155 12.24 -3.15 -17.96
N THR A 156 13.49 -3.47 -18.28
CA THR A 156 14.02 -3.43 -19.66
C THR A 156 13.28 -4.43 -20.56
N LYS A 157 13.06 -5.64 -20.08
CA LYS A 157 12.31 -6.65 -20.83
C LYS A 157 10.86 -6.25 -21.05
N ILE A 158 10.17 -5.73 -20.01
CA ILE A 158 8.80 -5.24 -20.16
C ILE A 158 8.73 -4.17 -21.25
N ILE A 159 9.60 -3.16 -21.20
CA ILE A 159 9.60 -2.06 -22.17
C ILE A 159 9.85 -2.58 -23.59
N ARG A 160 10.79 -3.53 -23.76
CA ARG A 160 11.15 -4.09 -25.08
C ARG A 160 10.10 -5.03 -25.65
N THR A 161 9.46 -5.85 -24.81
CA THR A 161 8.55 -6.92 -25.29
C THR A 161 7.09 -6.52 -25.27
N GLU A 162 6.67 -5.67 -24.32
CA GLU A 162 5.27 -5.31 -24.12
C GLU A 162 5.01 -3.80 -24.31
N GLY A 163 6.08 -3.00 -24.42
CA GLY A 163 6.03 -1.55 -24.57
C GLY A 163 6.03 -0.77 -23.25
N PRO A 164 6.40 0.54 -23.27
CA PRO A 164 6.57 1.35 -22.08
C PRO A 164 5.26 1.62 -21.32
N LEU A 165 4.13 1.70 -22.02
CA LEU A 165 2.81 1.92 -21.39
C LEU A 165 2.37 0.75 -20.52
N THR A 166 2.93 -0.44 -20.72
CA THR A 166 2.66 -1.61 -19.86
C THR A 166 3.08 -1.36 -18.42
N LEU A 167 4.07 -0.51 -18.17
CA LEU A 167 4.45 -0.15 -16.79
C LEU A 167 3.31 0.52 -16.02
N TYR A 168 2.34 1.12 -16.71
CA TYR A 168 1.15 1.71 -16.10
C TYR A 168 -0.07 0.79 -16.10
N GLN A 169 0.13 -0.49 -16.42
CA GLN A 169 -0.94 -1.47 -16.33
C GLN A 169 -1.49 -1.58 -14.91
N GLY A 170 -2.81 -1.45 -14.77
CA GLY A 170 -3.48 -1.43 -13.47
C GLY A 170 -3.48 -0.07 -12.77
N LEU A 171 -3.14 1.03 -13.49
CA LEU A 171 -3.24 2.40 -12.95
C LEU A 171 -4.68 2.69 -12.48
N GLU A 172 -5.67 2.42 -13.33
CA GLU A 172 -7.09 2.63 -13.01
C GLU A 172 -7.50 1.86 -11.74
N SER A 173 -7.14 0.59 -11.63
CA SER A 173 -7.46 -0.22 -10.44
C SER A 173 -6.73 0.27 -9.19
N THR A 174 -5.54 0.86 -9.34
CA THR A 174 -4.80 1.49 -8.25
C THR A 174 -5.49 2.77 -7.80
N ILE A 175 -6.00 3.59 -8.72
CA ILE A 175 -6.79 4.78 -8.39
C ILE A 175 -8.04 4.38 -7.61
N TRP A 176 -8.84 3.43 -8.10
CA TRP A 176 -10.01 2.92 -7.38
C TRP A 176 -9.67 2.42 -5.98
N ARG A 177 -8.54 1.73 -5.83
CA ARG A 177 -8.05 1.28 -4.53
C ARG A 177 -7.80 2.45 -3.56
N HIS A 178 -7.19 3.53 -4.02
CA HIS A 178 -6.96 4.73 -3.20
C HIS A 178 -8.27 5.44 -2.85
N VAL A 179 -9.16 5.60 -3.81
CA VAL A 179 -10.48 6.21 -3.59
C VAL A 179 -11.26 5.45 -2.52
N LEU A 180 -11.41 4.14 -2.68
CA LEU A 180 -12.18 3.30 -1.75
C LEU A 180 -11.55 3.26 -0.35
N TRP A 181 -10.21 3.20 -0.28
CA TRP A 181 -9.54 3.21 1.01
C TRP A 181 -9.72 4.54 1.75
N ASN A 182 -9.54 5.66 1.06
CA ASN A 182 -9.74 6.98 1.66
C ASN A 182 -11.20 7.23 2.04
N ALA A 183 -12.14 6.81 1.20
CA ALA A 183 -13.58 6.90 1.53
C ALA A 183 -13.92 6.10 2.79
N GLY A 184 -13.45 4.86 2.91
CA GLY A 184 -13.65 4.04 4.10
C GLY A 184 -12.96 4.60 5.34
N TYR A 185 -11.70 4.99 5.20
CA TYR A 185 -10.91 5.53 6.31
C TYR A 185 -11.50 6.84 6.85
N PHE A 186 -11.60 7.86 6.01
CA PHE A 186 -12.12 9.16 6.43
C PHE A 186 -13.63 9.16 6.68
N GLY A 187 -14.38 8.32 5.94
CA GLY A 187 -15.79 8.12 6.19
C GLY A 187 -16.10 7.55 7.58
N CYS A 188 -15.21 6.71 8.11
CA CYS A 188 -15.39 6.07 9.40
C CYS A 188 -14.72 6.83 10.56
N ILE A 189 -13.53 7.41 10.34
CA ILE A 189 -12.72 7.99 11.43
C ILE A 189 -13.44 9.16 12.13
N PHE A 190 -14.21 9.96 11.40
CA PHE A 190 -14.95 11.09 11.97
C PHE A 190 -16.06 10.60 12.90
N GLN A 191 -16.86 9.61 12.47
CA GLN A 191 -17.93 9.02 13.30
C GLN A 191 -17.37 8.32 14.53
N VAL A 192 -16.26 7.59 14.40
CA VAL A 192 -15.63 6.93 15.54
C VAL A 192 -15.12 7.95 16.53
N ARG A 193 -14.54 9.08 16.08
CA ARG A 193 -14.09 10.15 16.97
C ARG A 193 -15.23 10.82 17.73
N GLU A 194 -16.40 10.95 17.11
CA GLU A 194 -17.59 11.47 17.78
C GLU A 194 -18.13 10.52 18.86
N LEU A 195 -17.99 9.21 18.67
CA LEU A 195 -18.41 8.17 19.63
C LEU A 195 -17.41 8.00 20.80
N LEU A 196 -16.19 8.45 20.65
CA LEU A 196 -15.17 8.33 21.69
C LEU A 196 -15.35 9.42 22.76
N PRO A 197 -15.00 9.14 24.04
CA PRO A 197 -15.10 10.10 25.11
C PRO A 197 -14.36 11.40 24.78
N LEU A 198 -15.02 12.53 24.99
CA LEU A 198 -14.40 13.83 24.90
C LEU A 198 -13.20 13.90 25.86
N ASN A 199 -12.13 14.54 25.43
CA ASN A 199 -10.95 14.80 26.24
C ASN A 199 -10.91 16.26 26.70
N PRO A 200 -11.69 16.65 27.72
CA PRO A 200 -11.79 18.04 28.18
C PRO A 200 -10.48 18.54 28.78
N THR A 201 -9.67 17.64 29.34
CA THR A 201 -8.39 17.94 29.98
C THR A 201 -7.22 18.00 29.02
N LYS A 202 -7.44 17.73 27.73
CA LYS A 202 -6.37 17.60 26.69
C LYS A 202 -5.26 16.64 27.12
N ASP A 203 -5.61 15.59 27.86
CA ASP A 203 -4.66 14.56 28.26
C ASP A 203 -4.10 13.84 27.02
N LYS A 204 -2.78 13.85 26.90
CA LYS A 204 -2.04 13.28 25.78
C LYS A 204 -2.31 11.79 25.62
N TYR A 205 -2.47 11.05 26.72
CA TYR A 205 -2.74 9.60 26.67
C TYR A 205 -4.15 9.29 26.16
N ILE A 206 -5.15 10.07 26.58
CA ILE A 206 -6.52 9.95 26.09
C ILE A 206 -6.59 10.28 24.61
N GLN A 207 -5.93 11.36 24.18
CA GLN A 207 -5.82 11.73 22.78
C GLN A 207 -5.19 10.61 21.94
N MET A 208 -4.03 10.11 22.36
CA MET A 208 -3.31 9.05 21.67
C MET A 208 -4.14 7.75 21.57
N ARG A 209 -4.83 7.37 22.66
CA ARG A 209 -5.74 6.22 22.66
C ARG A 209 -6.87 6.41 21.64
N ASN A 210 -7.53 7.59 21.66
CA ASN A 210 -8.64 7.88 20.77
C ASN A 210 -8.21 7.92 19.31
N ASP A 211 -7.04 8.49 19.01
CA ASP A 211 -6.46 8.49 17.67
C ASP A 211 -6.07 7.09 17.22
N LEU A 212 -5.53 6.26 18.10
CA LEU A 212 -5.19 4.86 17.79
C LEU A 212 -6.45 4.03 17.50
N LEU A 213 -7.48 4.15 18.34
CA LEU A 213 -8.74 3.41 18.15
C LEU A 213 -9.46 3.85 16.87
N SER A 214 -9.61 5.16 16.66
CA SER A 214 -10.25 5.67 15.45
C SER A 214 -9.47 5.34 14.19
N GLY A 215 -8.14 5.40 14.24
CA GLY A 215 -7.26 5.00 13.15
C GLY A 215 -7.32 3.50 12.84
N ALA A 216 -7.37 2.66 13.87
CA ALA A 216 -7.49 1.20 13.71
C ALA A 216 -8.83 0.81 13.07
N VAL A 217 -9.95 1.36 13.58
CA VAL A 217 -11.28 1.10 13.01
C VAL A 217 -11.38 1.64 11.59
N GLY A 218 -11.01 2.91 11.35
CA GLY A 218 -11.03 3.52 10.02
C GLY A 218 -10.12 2.77 9.04
N GLY A 219 -8.93 2.37 9.46
CA GLY A 219 -8.00 1.57 8.65
C GLY A 219 -8.54 0.19 8.30
N THR A 220 -9.24 -0.45 9.23
CA THR A 220 -9.89 -1.75 8.98
C THR A 220 -11.03 -1.61 7.98
N VAL A 221 -11.92 -0.62 8.15
CA VAL A 221 -13.03 -0.35 7.21
C VAL A 221 -12.48 0.01 5.83
N GLY A 222 -11.49 0.91 5.74
CA GLY A 222 -10.82 1.22 4.49
C GLY A 222 -10.20 -0.01 3.83
N THR A 223 -9.63 -0.92 4.63
CA THR A 223 -9.05 -2.18 4.13
C THR A 223 -10.12 -3.15 3.63
N ILE A 224 -11.26 -3.27 4.30
CA ILE A 224 -12.39 -4.10 3.85
C ILE A 224 -12.87 -3.60 2.47
N LEU A 225 -13.09 -2.30 2.33
CA LEU A 225 -13.62 -1.71 1.09
C LEU A 225 -12.63 -1.81 -0.08
N ASN A 226 -11.32 -1.67 0.18
CA ASN A 226 -10.34 -1.66 -0.90
C ASN A 226 -9.80 -3.05 -1.28
N THR A 227 -10.01 -4.08 -0.46
CA THR A 227 -9.44 -5.42 -0.72
C THR A 227 -9.88 -6.03 -2.05
N PRO A 228 -11.15 -5.95 -2.48
CA PRO A 228 -11.55 -6.41 -3.81
C PRO A 228 -10.73 -5.77 -4.94
N MET A 229 -10.49 -4.47 -4.86
CA MET A 229 -9.67 -3.77 -5.85
C MET A 229 -8.18 -4.14 -5.77
N ASP A 230 -7.66 -4.45 -4.58
CA ASP A 230 -6.30 -4.97 -4.43
C ASP A 230 -6.10 -6.32 -5.14
N VAL A 231 -7.07 -7.22 -5.03
CA VAL A 231 -7.03 -8.52 -5.71
C VAL A 231 -7.05 -8.32 -7.22
N VAL A 232 -8.01 -7.54 -7.71
CA VAL A 232 -8.15 -7.25 -9.14
C VAL A 232 -6.90 -6.57 -9.68
N LYS A 233 -6.37 -5.55 -8.99
CA LYS A 233 -5.13 -4.88 -9.34
C LYS A 233 -3.97 -5.85 -9.48
N SER A 234 -3.76 -6.72 -8.48
CA SER A 234 -2.65 -7.69 -8.50
C SER A 234 -2.76 -8.64 -9.69
N ARG A 235 -3.97 -9.04 -10.07
CA ARG A 235 -4.22 -9.89 -11.25
C ARG A 235 -4.03 -9.15 -12.56
N ILE A 236 -4.48 -7.90 -12.67
CA ILE A 236 -4.26 -7.05 -13.85
C ILE A 236 -2.75 -6.87 -14.07
N GLN A 237 -2.02 -6.48 -13.03
CA GLN A 237 -0.57 -6.24 -13.11
C GLN A 237 0.23 -7.52 -13.41
N ASN A 238 -0.28 -8.68 -13.00
CA ASN A 238 0.32 -9.98 -13.28
C ASN A 238 -0.14 -10.62 -14.61
N SER A 239 -1.09 -10.03 -15.32
CA SER A 239 -1.64 -10.58 -16.56
C SER A 239 -0.75 -10.21 -17.76
N PRO A 240 0.05 -11.15 -18.31
CA PRO A 240 0.85 -10.87 -19.49
C PRO A 240 -0.04 -10.73 -20.72
N VAL A 241 0.50 -10.14 -21.78
CA VAL A 241 -0.12 -10.15 -23.10
C VAL A 241 -0.06 -11.57 -23.65
N VAL A 242 -1.20 -12.15 -24.01
CA VAL A 242 -1.28 -13.45 -24.66
C VAL A 242 -1.21 -13.27 -26.19
N ALA A 243 -0.87 -14.33 -26.91
CA ALA A 243 -0.91 -14.33 -28.37
C ALA A 243 -2.30 -13.86 -28.85
N GLY A 244 -2.33 -12.80 -29.67
CA GLY A 244 -3.56 -12.11 -30.07
C GLY A 244 -3.83 -10.77 -29.38
N GLY A 245 -2.93 -10.32 -28.50
CA GLY A 245 -3.00 -8.97 -27.89
C GLY A 245 -4.03 -8.79 -26.77
N VAL A 246 -4.79 -9.83 -26.42
CA VAL A 246 -5.83 -9.76 -25.40
C VAL A 246 -5.31 -10.24 -24.05
N ARG A 247 -5.52 -9.46 -23.00
CA ARG A 247 -5.22 -9.84 -21.61
C ARG A 247 -6.45 -10.40 -20.93
N LYS A 248 -6.30 -11.44 -20.10
CA LYS A 248 -7.42 -11.99 -19.33
C LYS A 248 -8.02 -10.94 -18.39
N TYR A 249 -7.17 -10.17 -17.72
CA TYR A 249 -7.57 -9.09 -16.81
C TYR A 249 -7.07 -7.75 -17.38
N GLY A 250 -7.98 -6.85 -17.75
CA GLY A 250 -7.65 -5.55 -18.35
C GLY A 250 -8.04 -4.39 -17.43
N TRP A 251 -9.33 -4.07 -17.34
CA TRP A 251 -9.89 -2.97 -16.54
C TRP A 251 -10.45 -3.48 -15.21
N ALA A 252 -10.49 -2.61 -14.18
CA ALA A 252 -10.87 -2.99 -12.82
C ALA A 252 -12.27 -3.58 -12.71
N VAL A 253 -13.29 -2.88 -13.19
CA VAL A 253 -14.69 -3.32 -13.04
C VAL A 253 -14.99 -4.62 -13.80
N PRO A 254 -14.64 -4.77 -15.09
CA PRO A 254 -14.80 -6.05 -15.77
C PRO A 254 -14.03 -7.19 -15.12
N SER A 255 -12.80 -6.94 -14.65
CA SER A 255 -11.99 -7.95 -13.98
C SER A 255 -12.58 -8.36 -12.62
N LEU A 256 -13.19 -7.44 -11.88
CA LEU A 256 -13.92 -7.74 -10.66
C LEU A 256 -15.09 -8.69 -10.94
N GLY A 257 -15.90 -8.39 -11.96
CA GLY A 257 -16.99 -9.27 -12.41
C GLY A 257 -16.51 -10.66 -12.85
N LEU A 258 -15.37 -10.71 -13.56
CA LEU A 258 -14.76 -11.98 -13.99
C LEU A 258 -14.32 -12.83 -12.81
N VAL A 259 -13.63 -12.23 -11.82
CA VAL A 259 -13.21 -12.94 -10.60
C VAL A 259 -14.42 -13.46 -9.81
N MET A 260 -15.48 -12.66 -9.69
CA MET A 260 -16.71 -13.09 -9.01
C MET A 260 -17.37 -14.27 -9.70
N ARG A 261 -17.44 -14.25 -11.03
CA ARG A 261 -18.06 -15.34 -11.83
C ARG A 261 -17.24 -16.62 -11.82
N GLU A 262 -15.92 -16.54 -11.96
CA GLU A 262 -15.04 -17.70 -12.05
C GLU A 262 -14.72 -18.33 -10.69
N GLU A 263 -14.53 -17.50 -9.65
CA GLU A 263 -13.97 -17.95 -8.37
C GLU A 263 -14.89 -17.68 -7.16
N GLY A 264 -15.95 -16.91 -7.35
CA GLY A 264 -16.90 -16.53 -6.31
C GLY A 264 -16.45 -15.30 -5.50
N PHE A 265 -17.36 -14.79 -4.66
CA PHE A 265 -17.17 -13.58 -3.86
C PHE A 265 -15.97 -13.67 -2.91
N GLY A 266 -15.74 -14.84 -2.28
CA GLY A 266 -14.62 -15.04 -1.34
C GLY A 266 -13.23 -14.84 -1.97
N ALA A 267 -13.12 -15.01 -3.29
CA ALA A 267 -11.85 -14.79 -3.99
C ALA A 267 -11.41 -13.31 -4.00
N LEU A 268 -12.36 -12.37 -3.90
CA LEU A 268 -12.08 -10.94 -3.82
C LEU A 268 -11.42 -10.52 -2.50
N TYR A 269 -11.47 -11.39 -1.49
CA TYR A 269 -10.85 -11.16 -0.19
C TYR A 269 -9.59 -12.01 0.03
N LYS A 270 -9.07 -12.65 -1.02
CA LYS A 270 -7.76 -13.34 -0.97
C LYS A 270 -6.66 -12.35 -0.55
N GLY A 271 -5.88 -12.72 0.47
CA GLY A 271 -4.82 -11.85 1.01
C GLY A 271 -5.31 -10.74 1.96
N PHE A 272 -6.58 -10.76 2.40
CA PHE A 272 -7.09 -9.83 3.41
C PHE A 272 -6.38 -10.01 4.74
N LEU A 273 -6.26 -11.24 5.22
CA LEU A 273 -5.64 -11.55 6.52
C LEU A 273 -4.19 -11.05 6.64
N PRO A 274 -3.26 -11.34 5.70
CA PRO A 274 -1.91 -10.77 5.73
C PRO A 274 -1.89 -9.24 5.76
N LYS A 275 -2.86 -8.60 5.10
CA LYS A 275 -2.97 -7.15 5.03
C LYS A 275 -3.38 -6.54 6.38
N VAL A 276 -4.35 -7.15 7.06
CA VAL A 276 -4.79 -6.71 8.40
C VAL A 276 -3.69 -6.95 9.42
N LEU A 277 -3.05 -8.12 9.40
CA LEU A 277 -1.93 -8.43 10.29
C LEU A 277 -0.75 -7.47 10.14
N ARG A 278 -0.59 -6.86 8.96
CA ARG A 278 0.44 -5.87 8.72
C ARG A 278 0.14 -4.50 9.37
N LEU A 279 -1.13 -4.13 9.57
CA LEU A 279 -1.53 -2.80 10.04
C LEU A 279 -0.95 -2.45 11.42
N GLY A 280 -0.99 -3.39 12.36
CA GLY A 280 -0.47 -3.17 13.72
C GLY A 280 1.07 -3.15 13.78
N PRO A 281 1.75 -4.28 13.49
CA PRO A 281 3.20 -4.36 13.58
C PRO A 281 3.91 -3.40 12.62
N GLY A 282 3.40 -3.23 11.38
CA GLY A 282 3.98 -2.30 10.41
C GLY A 282 3.93 -0.86 10.88
N GLY A 283 2.78 -0.41 11.40
CA GLY A 283 2.63 0.91 12.00
C GLY A 283 3.52 1.11 13.23
N GLY A 284 3.65 0.07 14.08
CA GLY A 284 4.53 0.08 15.24
C GLY A 284 6.01 0.26 14.87
N ILE A 285 6.51 -0.53 13.92
CA ILE A 285 7.89 -0.41 13.41
C ILE A 285 8.12 1.00 12.84
N LEU A 286 7.20 1.47 12.00
CA LEU A 286 7.30 2.78 11.38
C LEU A 286 7.37 3.89 12.44
N LEU A 287 6.54 3.83 13.47
CA LEU A 287 6.52 4.82 14.56
C LEU A 287 7.81 4.79 15.37
N VAL A 288 8.25 3.61 15.81
CA VAL A 288 9.47 3.46 16.65
C VAL A 288 10.70 3.96 15.90
N VAL A 289 10.87 3.53 14.65
CA VAL A 289 12.03 3.95 13.84
C VAL A 289 11.97 5.44 13.50
N PHE A 290 10.78 5.96 13.15
CA PHE A 290 10.61 7.38 12.88
C PHE A 290 10.95 8.24 14.10
N THR A 291 10.43 7.90 15.27
CA THR A 291 10.69 8.63 16.52
C THR A 291 12.17 8.56 16.88
N GLY A 292 12.78 7.36 16.84
CA GLY A 292 14.21 7.20 17.12
C GLY A 292 15.11 8.00 16.16
N MET A 293 14.76 8.05 14.87
CA MET A 293 15.49 8.90 13.90
C MET A 293 15.32 10.39 14.17
N MET A 294 14.12 10.82 14.57
CA MET A 294 13.87 12.22 14.94
C MET A 294 14.67 12.62 16.18
N ASP A 295 14.73 11.75 17.18
CA ASP A 295 15.53 11.99 18.39
C ASP A 295 17.03 12.00 18.07
N PHE A 296 17.50 11.10 17.22
CA PHE A 296 18.87 11.10 16.72
C PHE A 296 19.22 12.42 16.01
N PHE A 297 18.34 12.93 15.12
CA PHE A 297 18.58 14.20 14.43
C PHE A 297 18.54 15.41 15.39
N ARG A 298 17.70 15.39 16.42
CA ARG A 298 17.72 16.42 17.48
C ARG A 298 19.01 16.41 18.26
N GLY A 299 19.49 15.20 18.64
CA GLY A 299 20.77 15.04 19.32
C GLY A 299 21.95 15.58 18.51
N MET A 300 21.97 15.32 17.19
CA MET A 300 22.99 15.89 16.29
C MET A 300 22.98 17.41 16.21
N ARG A 301 21.83 18.04 16.44
CA ARG A 301 21.69 19.51 16.43
C ARG A 301 21.85 20.17 17.79
N GLY A 302 22.05 19.37 18.85
CA GLY A 302 22.10 19.89 20.22
C GLY A 302 20.77 20.43 20.72
N GLU A 303 19.65 19.97 20.16
CA GLU A 303 18.28 20.36 20.49
C GLU A 303 17.56 19.25 21.32
N ALA A 304 18.35 18.31 21.89
CA ALA A 304 17.84 17.19 22.68
C ALA A 304 17.53 17.60 24.13
#